data_2bd2cf3140d86159fd39880934763c13
#
_entry.id   2bd2cf3140d86159fd39880934763c13
#
_cell.length_a   1.000
_cell.length_b   1.000
_cell.length_c   1.000
_cell.angle_alpha   90.00
_cell.angle_beta   90.00
_cell.angle_gamma   90.00
#
_symmetry.space_group_name_H-M   'P 1'
#
loop_
_entity.id
_entity.type
_entity.pdbx_description
1 polymer ?
#
loop_
_entity_poly.entity_id
_entity_poly.type
_entity_poly.pdbx_seq_one_letter_code
_entity_poly.pdbx_strand_id
1 'polypeptide(L)'
;MTTSTKTSAKEFVEFFEAGWKLGARDAEGFFRHFGPRMHPNTTLIQPIARTARGSGALRQLFGPLFKAIPDLVGDLNRWGETADGVFIELTLHGHLGGRPVEWTVADRIILEDGKIRERRSYFDPAPLLKTVALRPGPSLPLLLSLFRRAG
;
A
#
# COMPACT_ATOMS: atom_id res chain seq x y z
N MET A 1 29.26 21.88 2.52
CA MET A 1 28.81 20.55 3.03
C MET A 1 27.31 20.57 3.15
N THR A 2 26.63 20.08 2.15
CA THR A 2 25.21 19.81 2.26
C THR A 2 25.05 18.49 3.01
N THR A 3 24.75 18.57 4.30
CA THR A 3 24.19 17.44 5.04
C THR A 3 22.78 17.20 4.47
N SER A 4 22.71 16.39 3.43
CA SER A 4 21.45 15.78 3.04
C SER A 4 21.02 14.95 4.24
N THR A 5 19.98 15.40 4.94
CA THR A 5 19.40 14.65 6.03
C THR A 5 18.71 13.44 5.39
N LYS A 6 19.51 12.42 5.15
CA LYS A 6 19.00 11.11 4.70
C LYS A 6 18.12 10.62 5.84
N THR A 7 16.81 10.67 5.65
CA THR A 7 15.87 10.04 6.59
C THR A 7 16.40 8.65 6.87
N SER A 8 16.61 8.32 8.13
CA SER A 8 17.11 6.98 8.45
C SER A 8 16.07 5.94 8.05
N ALA A 9 16.54 4.75 7.67
CA ALA A 9 15.66 3.64 7.33
C ALA A 9 14.66 3.37 8.46
N LYS A 10 15.11 3.45 9.71
CA LYS A 10 14.27 3.29 10.90
C LYS A 10 13.15 4.34 10.97
N GLU A 11 13.47 5.62 10.78
CA GLU A 11 12.46 6.69 10.77
C GLU A 11 11.42 6.49 9.69
N PHE A 12 11.85 6.09 8.50
CA PHE A 12 10.92 5.78 7.41
C PHE A 12 10.00 4.60 7.76
N VAL A 13 10.54 3.54 8.36
CA VAL A 13 9.74 2.37 8.74
C VAL A 13 8.73 2.73 9.83
N GLU A 14 9.10 3.53 10.82
CA GLU A 14 8.18 4.04 11.84
C GLU A 14 7.05 4.90 11.23
N PHE A 15 7.40 5.74 10.27
CA PHE A 15 6.46 6.52 9.48
C PHE A 15 5.50 5.61 8.69
N PHE A 16 6.01 4.60 8.04
CA PHE A 16 5.23 3.63 7.25
C PHE A 16 4.26 2.84 8.13
N GLU A 17 4.73 2.35 9.26
CA GLU A 17 3.91 1.64 10.24
C GLU A 17 2.75 2.50 10.76
N ALA A 18 3.03 3.75 11.12
CA ALA A 18 2.02 4.69 11.58
C ALA A 18 0.91 4.91 10.54
N GLY A 19 1.27 5.02 9.27
CA GLY A 19 0.29 5.15 8.18
C GLY A 19 -0.59 3.92 8.02
N TRP A 20 -0.02 2.72 8.09
CA TRP A 20 -0.79 1.48 7.97
C TRP A 20 -1.67 1.18 9.19
N LYS A 21 -1.37 1.72 10.35
CA LYS A 21 -2.27 1.67 11.52
C LYS A 21 -3.53 2.51 11.33
N LEU A 22 -3.46 3.59 10.57
CA LEU A 22 -4.64 4.34 10.12
C LEU A 22 -5.44 3.51 9.11
N GLY A 23 -4.79 3.09 8.03
CA GLY A 23 -5.35 2.25 7.00
C GLY A 23 -6.67 2.79 6.44
N ALA A 24 -7.58 1.87 6.14
CA ALA A 24 -8.91 2.19 5.63
C ALA A 24 -9.84 2.77 6.70
N ARG A 25 -9.59 2.50 7.98
CA ARG A 25 -10.38 3.05 9.09
C ARG A 25 -10.35 4.57 9.15
N ASP A 26 -9.22 5.15 8.73
CA ASP A 26 -9.08 6.59 8.51
C ASP A 26 -8.39 6.81 7.15
N ALA A 27 -9.13 6.55 6.09
CA ALA A 27 -8.61 6.62 4.72
C ALA A 27 -8.05 8.01 4.38
N GLU A 28 -8.74 9.08 4.76
CA GLU A 28 -8.24 10.44 4.53
C GLU A 28 -6.98 10.74 5.37
N GLY A 29 -6.91 10.24 6.60
CA GLY A 29 -5.71 10.30 7.42
C GLY A 29 -4.54 9.55 6.78
N PHE A 30 -4.78 8.36 6.24
CA PHE A 30 -3.80 7.58 5.48
C PHE A 30 -3.26 8.36 4.28
N PHE A 31 -4.13 8.95 3.47
CA PHE A 31 -3.72 9.73 2.31
C PHE A 31 -2.97 11.01 2.69
N ARG A 32 -3.39 11.71 3.75
CA ARG A 32 -2.66 12.87 4.27
C ARG A 32 -1.30 12.50 4.85
N HIS A 33 -1.20 11.32 5.46
CA HIS A 33 0.05 10.81 6.04
C HIS A 33 1.09 10.50 4.97
N PHE A 34 0.71 9.73 3.95
CA PHE A 34 1.63 9.30 2.90
C PHE A 34 1.83 10.33 1.79
N GLY A 35 0.82 11.15 1.48
CA GLY A 35 0.84 12.07 0.33
C GLY A 35 2.10 12.92 0.23
N PRO A 36 2.50 13.65 1.30
CA PRO A 36 3.70 14.50 1.26
C PRO A 36 5.02 13.74 1.08
N ARG A 37 5.03 12.45 1.36
CA ARG A 37 6.20 11.56 1.22
C ARG A 37 6.21 10.78 -0.09
N MET A 38 5.26 11.04 -0.98
CA MET A 38 5.26 10.46 -2.32
C MET A 38 6.08 11.35 -3.26
N HIS A 39 7.02 10.73 -4.00
CA HIS A 39 7.74 11.43 -5.05
C HIS A 39 6.77 11.84 -6.18
N PRO A 40 6.91 13.01 -6.82
CA PRO A 40 6.02 13.41 -7.93
C PRO A 40 5.95 12.39 -9.08
N ASN A 41 7.04 11.63 -9.28
CA ASN A 41 7.13 10.57 -10.29
C ASN A 41 7.07 9.17 -9.66
N THR A 42 6.38 9.02 -8.54
CA THR A 42 6.25 7.74 -7.87
C THR A 42 5.61 6.68 -8.74
N THR A 43 6.00 5.43 -8.52
CA THR A 43 5.43 4.27 -9.19
C THR A 43 5.05 3.23 -8.12
N LEU A 44 3.80 2.83 -8.11
CA LEU A 44 3.27 1.82 -7.19
C LEU A 44 2.89 0.57 -7.99
N ILE A 45 3.54 -0.54 -7.68
CA ILE A 45 3.43 -1.82 -8.40
C ILE A 45 3.01 -2.90 -7.43
N GLN A 46 2.01 -3.67 -7.79
CA GLN A 46 1.59 -4.84 -7.01
C GLN A 46 0.95 -5.90 -7.89
N PRO A 47 0.87 -7.17 -7.41
CA PRO A 47 0.19 -8.23 -8.14
C PRO A 47 -1.27 -7.88 -8.41
N ILE A 48 -1.79 -8.35 -9.53
CA ILE A 48 -3.21 -8.26 -9.96
C ILE A 48 -3.78 -6.85 -10.10
N ALA A 49 -3.07 -5.81 -9.71
CA ALA A 49 -3.48 -4.42 -9.91
C ALA A 49 -2.63 -3.74 -10.97
N ARG A 50 -3.19 -2.73 -11.61
CA ARG A 50 -2.44 -1.89 -12.55
C ARG A 50 -1.42 -1.07 -11.80
N THR A 51 -0.27 -0.87 -12.43
CA THR A 51 0.74 0.06 -11.94
C THR A 51 0.16 1.47 -11.89
N ALA A 52 0.19 2.10 -10.73
CA ALA A 52 -0.21 3.47 -10.52
C ALA A 52 1.00 4.39 -10.52
N ARG A 53 0.88 5.56 -11.14
CA ARG A 53 1.98 6.51 -11.34
C ARG A 53 1.58 7.93 -11.00
N GLY A 54 2.53 8.70 -10.47
CA GLY A 54 2.41 10.13 -10.27
C GLY A 54 1.59 10.53 -9.05
N SER A 55 1.15 11.78 -8.99
CA SER A 55 0.52 12.39 -7.83
C SER A 55 -0.79 11.72 -7.39
N GLY A 56 -1.51 11.10 -8.29
CA GLY A 56 -2.77 10.39 -8.00
C GLY A 56 -2.59 8.91 -7.66
N ALA A 57 -1.36 8.38 -7.70
CA ALA A 57 -1.09 6.94 -7.60
C ALA A 57 -1.61 6.32 -6.30
N LEU A 58 -1.42 7.00 -5.18
CA LEU A 58 -1.81 6.51 -3.86
C LEU A 58 -3.32 6.26 -3.77
N ARG A 59 -4.13 7.26 -4.16
CA ARG A 59 -5.59 7.14 -4.16
C ARG A 59 -6.10 6.17 -5.23
N GLN A 60 -5.47 6.16 -6.38
CA GLN A 60 -5.80 5.24 -7.47
C GLN A 60 -5.64 3.79 -7.04
N LEU A 61 -4.57 3.48 -6.31
CA LEU A 61 -4.28 2.13 -5.87
C LEU A 61 -5.12 1.71 -4.66
N PHE A 62 -5.14 2.52 -3.61
CA PHE A 62 -5.74 2.16 -2.32
C PHE A 62 -7.21 2.55 -2.19
N GLY A 63 -7.71 3.51 -2.97
CA GLY A 63 -9.11 3.91 -2.91
C GLY A 63 -10.09 2.75 -3.08
N PRO A 64 -10.00 1.96 -4.17
CA PRO A 64 -10.88 0.79 -4.37
C PRO A 64 -10.69 -0.29 -3.30
N LEU A 65 -9.45 -0.53 -2.87
CA LEU A 65 -9.16 -1.51 -1.82
C LEU A 65 -9.81 -1.13 -0.49
N PHE A 66 -9.73 0.14 -0.09
CA PHE A 66 -10.33 0.65 1.14
C PHE A 66 -11.86 0.69 1.10
N LYS A 67 -12.45 0.86 -0.08
CA LYS A 67 -13.91 0.72 -0.26
C LYS A 67 -14.35 -0.73 -0.09
N ALA A 68 -13.57 -1.69 -0.60
CA ALA A 68 -13.88 -3.10 -0.48
C ALA A 68 -13.67 -3.63 0.95
N ILE A 69 -12.64 -3.13 1.65
CA ILE A 69 -12.27 -3.55 3.01
C ILE A 69 -12.15 -2.29 3.89
N PRO A 70 -13.28 -1.74 4.37
CA PRO A 70 -13.30 -0.43 5.05
C PRO A 70 -12.56 -0.37 6.39
N ASP A 71 -12.22 -1.50 6.96
CA ASP A 71 -11.48 -1.64 8.21
C ASP A 71 -10.05 -2.16 8.02
N LEU A 72 -9.55 -2.16 6.77
CA LEU A 72 -8.21 -2.66 6.47
C LEU A 72 -7.13 -1.86 7.18
N VAL A 73 -6.31 -2.56 7.95
CA VAL A 73 -5.12 -2.02 8.61
C VAL A 73 -3.95 -2.98 8.42
N GLY A 74 -2.75 -2.50 8.71
CA GLY A 74 -1.54 -3.30 8.57
C GLY A 74 -0.71 -3.30 9.84
N ASP A 75 -0.17 -4.46 10.16
CA ASP A 75 0.78 -4.66 11.25
C ASP A 75 2.16 -4.98 10.68
N LEU A 76 3.17 -4.26 11.14
CA LEU A 76 4.56 -4.48 10.76
C LEU A 76 5.08 -5.76 11.39
N ASN A 77 5.64 -6.66 10.58
CA ASN A 77 6.26 -7.90 11.06
C ASN A 77 7.78 -7.75 11.22
N ARG A 78 8.45 -7.31 10.16
CA ARG A 78 9.90 -7.13 10.10
C ARG A 78 10.29 -6.22 8.96
N TRP A 79 11.54 -5.75 8.98
CA TRP A 79 12.07 -4.91 7.92
C TRP A 79 13.58 -5.03 7.81
N GLY A 80 14.14 -4.60 6.71
CA GLY A 80 15.56 -4.50 6.47
C GLY A 80 15.90 -3.33 5.58
N GLU A 81 17.07 -2.74 5.78
CA GLU A 81 17.59 -1.66 4.94
C GLU A 81 18.19 -2.22 3.65
N THR A 82 18.01 -1.51 2.55
CA THR A 82 18.66 -1.77 1.27
C THR A 82 19.54 -0.59 0.87
N ALA A 83 20.32 -0.71 -0.20
CA ALA A 83 21.19 0.37 -0.66
C ALA A 83 20.41 1.66 -1.00
N ASP A 84 19.15 1.55 -1.43
CA ASP A 84 18.34 2.66 -1.94
C ASP A 84 16.98 2.81 -1.23
N GLY A 85 16.77 2.06 -0.15
CA GLY A 85 15.51 2.14 0.60
C GLY A 85 15.36 1.06 1.65
N VAL A 86 14.21 0.40 1.66
CA VAL A 86 13.87 -0.62 2.65
C VAL A 86 13.04 -1.75 2.04
N PHE A 87 13.13 -2.95 2.64
CA PHE A 87 12.13 -3.99 2.55
C PHE A 87 11.32 -4.03 3.85
N ILE A 88 10.01 -4.06 3.72
CA ILE A 88 9.09 -4.10 4.86
C ILE A 88 8.11 -5.23 4.65
N GLU A 89 8.04 -6.15 5.62
CA GLU A 89 6.99 -7.18 5.66
C GLU A 89 5.90 -6.74 6.62
N LEU A 90 4.66 -6.79 6.15
CA LEU A 90 3.50 -6.47 6.99
C LEU A 90 2.36 -7.45 6.72
N THR A 91 1.51 -7.61 7.72
CA THR A 91 0.26 -8.36 7.60
C THR A 91 -0.89 -7.37 7.50
N LEU A 92 -1.63 -7.45 6.40
CA LEU A 92 -2.86 -6.68 6.18
C LEU A 92 -4.06 -7.51 6.62
N HIS A 93 -4.98 -6.90 7.34
CA HIS A 93 -6.19 -7.59 7.80
C HIS A 93 -7.39 -6.66 7.89
N GLY A 94 -8.56 -7.22 7.72
CA GLY A 94 -9.84 -6.54 7.76
C GLY A 94 -10.98 -7.49 7.47
N HIS A 95 -12.10 -6.96 6.99
CA HIS A 95 -13.29 -7.74 6.63
C HIS A 95 -13.76 -7.37 5.24
N LEU A 96 -13.99 -8.38 4.42
CA LEU A 96 -14.59 -8.25 3.10
C LEU A 96 -15.99 -8.88 3.12
N GLY A 97 -17.03 -8.04 3.02
CA GLY A 97 -18.41 -8.50 3.09
C GLY A 97 -18.73 -9.23 4.39
N GLY A 98 -18.20 -8.77 5.54
CA GLY A 98 -18.38 -9.36 6.85
C GLY A 98 -17.51 -10.59 7.15
N ARG A 99 -16.68 -11.04 6.23
CA ARG A 99 -15.74 -12.14 6.43
C ARG A 99 -14.33 -11.63 6.70
N PRO A 100 -13.61 -12.17 7.70
CA PRO A 100 -12.21 -11.84 7.93
C PRO A 100 -11.37 -12.16 6.69
N VAL A 101 -10.48 -11.24 6.35
CA VAL A 101 -9.46 -11.42 5.32
C VAL A 101 -8.11 -10.98 5.87
N GLU A 102 -7.08 -11.74 5.56
CA GLU A 102 -5.72 -11.47 6.01
C GLU A 102 -4.74 -11.97 4.95
N TRP A 103 -3.70 -11.18 4.68
CA TRP A 103 -2.59 -11.61 3.85
C TRP A 103 -1.31 -10.88 4.23
N THR A 104 -0.18 -11.52 4.01
CA THR A 104 1.13 -10.93 4.27
C THR A 104 1.73 -10.40 2.97
N VAL A 105 2.30 -9.20 3.02
CA VAL A 105 2.96 -8.57 1.89
C VAL A 105 4.40 -8.22 2.28
N ALA A 106 5.30 -8.27 1.28
CA ALA A 106 6.63 -7.72 1.39
C ALA A 106 6.76 -6.56 0.39
N ASP A 107 6.99 -5.37 0.89
CA ASP A 107 7.13 -4.17 0.09
C ASP A 107 8.60 -3.79 -0.06
N ARG A 108 9.08 -3.72 -1.31
CA ARG A 108 10.34 -3.09 -1.63
C ARG A 108 10.09 -1.62 -1.92
N ILE A 109 10.70 -0.74 -1.15
CA ILE A 109 10.52 0.70 -1.28
C ILE A 109 11.87 1.34 -1.62
N ILE A 110 11.88 2.07 -2.74
CA ILE A 110 13.01 2.90 -3.14
C ILE A 110 12.71 4.34 -2.74
N LEU A 111 13.64 4.95 -2.01
CA LEU A 111 13.53 6.33 -1.55
C LEU A 111 14.45 7.23 -2.38
N GLU A 112 13.93 8.39 -2.76
CA GLU A 112 14.65 9.46 -3.43
C GLU A 112 14.30 10.77 -2.71
N ASP A 113 15.31 11.44 -2.17
CA ASP A 113 15.15 12.65 -1.35
C ASP A 113 14.15 12.47 -0.18
N GLY A 114 14.17 11.30 0.44
CA GLY A 114 13.28 10.94 1.54
C GLY A 114 11.83 10.62 1.13
N LYS A 115 11.54 10.60 -0.16
CA LYS A 115 10.20 10.32 -0.72
C LYS A 115 10.16 8.96 -1.41
N ILE A 116 8.98 8.36 -1.42
CA ILE A 116 8.74 7.07 -2.06
C ILE A 116 8.77 7.25 -3.58
N ARG A 117 9.86 6.80 -4.20
CA ARG A 117 10.06 6.84 -5.65
C ARG A 117 9.47 5.63 -6.34
N GLU A 118 9.57 4.46 -5.71
CA GLU A 118 8.94 3.23 -6.16
C GLU A 118 8.54 2.38 -4.96
N ARG A 119 7.36 1.79 -5.01
CA ARG A 119 6.94 0.72 -4.12
C ARG A 119 6.53 -0.47 -4.97
N ARG A 120 7.20 -1.59 -4.76
CA ARG A 120 6.80 -2.87 -5.36
C ARG A 120 6.39 -3.82 -4.24
N SER A 121 5.15 -4.26 -4.30
CA SER A 121 4.59 -5.21 -3.34
C SER A 121 4.70 -6.63 -3.87
N TYR A 122 5.08 -7.55 -3.01
CA TYR A 122 5.16 -8.99 -3.31
C TYR A 122 4.24 -9.73 -2.34
N PHE A 123 3.26 -10.41 -2.87
CA PHE A 123 2.38 -11.29 -2.08
C PHE A 123 1.73 -12.33 -2.98
N ASP A 124 1.28 -13.43 -2.36
CA ASP A 124 0.45 -14.41 -3.04
C ASP A 124 -1.00 -13.87 -3.11
N PRO A 125 -1.53 -13.59 -4.30
CA PRO A 125 -2.89 -13.08 -4.44
C PRO A 125 -3.98 -14.15 -4.28
N ALA A 126 -3.64 -15.44 -4.27
CA ALA A 126 -4.63 -16.51 -4.30
C ALA A 126 -5.61 -16.49 -3.12
N PRO A 127 -5.20 -16.27 -1.86
CA PRO A 127 -6.14 -16.16 -0.74
C PRO A 127 -7.13 -15.01 -0.90
N LEU A 128 -6.66 -13.84 -1.37
CA LEU A 128 -7.50 -12.68 -1.61
C LEU A 128 -8.46 -12.93 -2.77
N LEU A 129 -8.00 -13.49 -3.87
CA LEU A 129 -8.83 -13.82 -5.04
C LEU A 129 -9.91 -14.84 -4.70
N LYS A 130 -9.61 -15.82 -3.86
CA LYS A 130 -10.60 -16.79 -3.36
C LYS A 130 -11.70 -16.09 -2.57
N THR A 131 -11.34 -15.18 -1.66
CA THR A 131 -12.30 -14.41 -0.87
C THR A 131 -13.17 -13.52 -1.77
N VAL A 132 -12.57 -12.87 -2.76
CA VAL A 132 -13.26 -12.05 -3.77
C VAL A 132 -14.26 -12.89 -4.57
N ALA A 133 -13.88 -14.08 -5.01
CA ALA A 133 -14.76 -14.98 -5.77
C ALA A 133 -15.97 -15.45 -4.95
N LEU A 134 -15.81 -15.62 -3.64
CA LEU A 134 -16.91 -16.01 -2.73
C LEU A 134 -17.81 -14.82 -2.35
N ARG A 135 -17.39 -13.59 -2.59
CA ARG A 135 -18.09 -12.36 -2.21
C ARG A 135 -18.05 -11.31 -3.33
N PRO A 136 -18.63 -11.59 -4.52
CA PRO A 136 -18.49 -10.70 -5.67
C PRO A 136 -19.13 -9.31 -5.45
N GLY A 137 -20.26 -9.23 -4.73
CA GLY A 137 -20.92 -7.94 -4.47
C GLY A 137 -20.09 -6.98 -3.65
N PRO A 138 -19.63 -7.32 -2.42
CA PRO A 138 -18.74 -6.49 -1.60
C PRO A 138 -17.38 -6.22 -2.25
N SER A 139 -16.94 -7.11 -3.14
CA SER A 139 -15.66 -6.97 -3.86
C SER A 139 -15.76 -6.13 -5.12
N LEU A 140 -16.94 -5.64 -5.49
CA LEU A 140 -17.16 -4.93 -6.76
C LEU A 140 -16.22 -3.73 -6.95
N PRO A 141 -15.95 -2.85 -5.95
CA PRO A 141 -15.02 -1.75 -6.13
C PRO A 141 -13.62 -2.22 -6.49
N LEU A 142 -13.15 -3.32 -5.89
CA LEU A 142 -11.84 -3.90 -6.16
C LEU A 142 -11.81 -4.53 -7.55
N LEU A 143 -12.82 -5.30 -7.93
CA LEU A 143 -12.94 -5.91 -9.25
C LEU A 143 -12.97 -4.86 -10.35
N LEU A 144 -13.73 -3.78 -10.20
CA LEU A 144 -13.78 -2.68 -11.17
C LEU A 144 -12.43 -2.01 -11.33
N SER A 145 -11.65 -1.87 -10.27
CA SER A 145 -10.31 -1.28 -10.33
C SER A 145 -9.33 -2.13 -11.15
N LEU A 146 -9.49 -3.46 -11.13
CA LEU A 146 -8.65 -4.39 -11.90
C LEU A 146 -8.95 -4.33 -13.41
N PHE A 147 -10.21 -4.10 -13.77
CA PHE A 147 -10.68 -4.14 -15.16
C PHE A 147 -10.81 -2.78 -15.82
N ARG A 148 -10.66 -1.68 -15.09
CA ARG A 148 -10.66 -0.34 -15.68
C ARG A 148 -9.49 -0.21 -16.66
N ARG A 149 -9.83 -0.03 -17.95
CA ARG A 149 -8.84 0.36 -18.95
C ARG A 149 -8.36 1.77 -18.60
N ALA A 150 -7.05 1.97 -18.71
CA ALA A 150 -6.52 3.32 -18.74
C ALA A 150 -7.10 4.02 -19.97
N GLY A 151 -7.91 5.07 -19.77
CA GLY A 151 -8.22 6.06 -20.78
C GLY A 151 -7.02 6.96 -20.97
#